data_f1a2b25b976e2f72fc5d3157c6c0ea05
#
_entry.id   f1a2b25b976e2f72fc5d3157c6c0ea05
#
_cell.length_a   1.000
_cell.length_b   1.000
_cell.length_c   1.000
_cell.angle_alpha   90.00
_cell.angle_beta   90.00
_cell.angle_gamma   90.00
#
_symmetry.space_group_name_H-M   'P 1'
#
loop_
_entity.id
_entity.type
_entity.pdbx_description
1 polymer ?
#
loop_
_entity_poly.entity_id
_entity_poly.type
_entity_poly.pdbx_seq_one_letter_code
_entity_poly.pdbx_strand_id
1 'polypeptide(L)'
;DIIDKLKTYDKKSDLARITGIDDGEEETVLDLTVKKGMTKGWFGNADVAYGTEDRYMARMMVNYIVDKTQFSLIGSANNVNDQGFSGGGGGPRWRRNNGLVATKTLGANFATETSKLELDGSVRYDYKGADIISTNSSERFLQNGSSYSNSNAVNKNKNSDVFANFRLEWKPDSMTNIIFRPNFSYGKTNGTSGSESGTFNSDPYSLIANPNDFLDFDKLEDDPLENIRVNATNDASLTKSKSISTSATLQLNRKLNNRGRNITFRGRFSYGDNDNDQYRQSETRYYQILNALGGDSVLYRNQYITTPTNNYNYSAQ
;
A
#
# COMPACT_ATOMS: atom_id res chain seq x y z
N ASP A 1 5.43 9.16 -33.16
CA ASP A 1 6.60 9.01 -32.28
C ASP A 1 7.20 10.40 -32.02
N ILE A 2 7.07 10.90 -30.81
CA ILE A 2 7.41 12.29 -30.42
C ILE A 2 8.88 12.38 -30.01
N ILE A 3 9.50 11.24 -29.67
CA ILE A 3 10.84 11.16 -29.13
C ILE A 3 11.88 11.22 -30.26
N ASP A 4 12.84 12.10 -30.14
CA ASP A 4 13.99 12.23 -31.06
C ASP A 4 15.18 11.41 -30.53
N LYS A 5 15.52 11.57 -29.26
CA LYS A 5 16.65 10.89 -28.64
C LYS A 5 16.31 10.44 -27.22
N LEU A 6 16.87 9.29 -26.87
CA LEU A 6 16.87 8.74 -25.54
C LEU A 6 18.31 8.69 -25.04
N LYS A 7 18.59 9.29 -23.89
CA LYS A 7 19.91 9.22 -23.24
C LYS A 7 19.75 8.68 -21.83
N THR A 8 20.59 7.77 -21.46
CA THR A 8 20.77 7.33 -20.07
C THR A 8 22.10 7.83 -19.55
N TYR A 9 22.11 8.41 -18.37
CA TYR A 9 23.34 8.80 -17.69
C TYR A 9 23.16 8.74 -16.17
N ASP A 10 24.24 8.52 -15.46
CA ASP A 10 24.25 8.53 -14.02
C ASP A 10 24.40 9.96 -13.52
N LYS A 11 23.39 10.43 -12.81
CA LYS A 11 23.36 11.76 -12.20
C LYS A 11 23.85 11.65 -10.77
N LYS A 12 24.89 12.40 -10.44
CA LYS A 12 25.36 12.53 -9.07
C LYS A 12 24.31 13.15 -8.17
N SER A 13 24.37 12.83 -6.89
CA SER A 13 23.49 13.43 -5.89
C SER A 13 23.52 14.96 -5.96
N ASP A 14 22.45 15.60 -5.48
CA ASP A 14 22.41 17.06 -5.45
C ASP A 14 23.54 17.65 -4.59
N LEU A 15 23.95 16.92 -3.53
CA LEU A 15 25.09 17.34 -2.71
C LEU A 15 26.40 17.27 -3.48
N ALA A 16 26.68 16.15 -4.14
CA ALA A 16 27.91 15.97 -4.94
C ALA A 16 27.98 16.97 -6.12
N ARG A 17 26.82 17.20 -6.77
CA ARG A 17 26.71 18.16 -7.89
C ARG A 17 27.04 19.61 -7.47
N ILE A 18 26.64 20.00 -6.28
CA ILE A 18 26.80 21.38 -5.80
C ILE A 18 28.15 21.60 -5.09
N THR A 19 28.56 20.64 -4.29
CA THR A 19 29.82 20.75 -3.51
C THR A 19 31.06 20.30 -4.29
N GLY A 20 30.87 19.48 -5.33
CA GLY A 20 31.96 18.83 -6.06
C GLY A 20 32.58 17.64 -5.29
N ILE A 21 32.06 17.31 -4.11
CA ILE A 21 32.51 16.18 -3.29
C ILE A 21 31.63 15.00 -3.64
N ASP A 22 32.22 13.91 -4.07
CA ASP A 22 31.50 12.67 -4.39
C ASP A 22 31.09 11.99 -3.09
N ASP A 23 29.79 11.76 -2.94
CA ASP A 23 29.19 11.07 -1.77
C ASP A 23 28.85 9.60 -2.07
N GLY A 24 29.17 9.12 -3.29
CA GLY A 24 28.91 7.77 -3.75
C GLY A 24 27.45 7.49 -4.08
N GLU A 25 26.56 8.48 -3.99
CA GLU A 25 25.16 8.35 -4.38
C GLU A 25 24.98 8.80 -5.84
N GLU A 26 24.59 7.87 -6.71
CA GLU A 26 24.28 8.11 -8.12
C GLU A 26 22.87 7.61 -8.44
N GLU A 27 22.17 8.37 -9.29
CA GLU A 27 20.84 8.02 -9.78
C GLU A 27 20.89 7.91 -11.30
N THR A 28 20.49 6.76 -11.84
CA THR A 28 20.39 6.59 -13.31
C THR A 28 19.19 7.37 -13.84
N VAL A 29 19.46 8.38 -14.65
CA VAL A 29 18.45 9.26 -15.25
C VAL A 29 18.27 8.91 -16.71
N LEU A 30 16.99 8.84 -17.12
CA LEU A 30 16.57 8.71 -18.51
C LEU A 30 16.16 10.08 -19.03
N ASP A 31 16.95 10.64 -19.95
CA ASP A 31 16.68 11.91 -20.61
C ASP A 31 16.04 11.68 -21.97
N LEU A 32 14.85 12.26 -22.15
CA LEU A 32 14.04 12.17 -23.36
C LEU A 32 14.09 13.50 -24.12
N THR A 33 14.72 13.52 -25.27
CA THR A 33 14.69 14.69 -26.15
C THR A 33 13.54 14.57 -27.13
N VAL A 34 12.70 15.59 -27.20
CA VAL A 34 11.52 15.67 -28.07
C VAL A 34 11.92 16.33 -29.40
N LYS A 35 11.36 15.85 -30.52
CA LYS A 35 11.59 16.43 -31.86
C LYS A 35 11.24 17.90 -31.91
N LYS A 36 12.03 18.68 -32.66
CA LYS A 36 11.77 20.11 -32.86
C LYS A 36 10.35 20.34 -33.38
N GLY A 37 9.62 21.28 -32.75
CA GLY A 37 8.23 21.59 -33.07
C GLY A 37 7.19 20.76 -32.34
N MET A 38 7.58 19.71 -31.59
CA MET A 38 6.69 18.88 -30.76
C MET A 38 6.81 19.18 -29.27
N THR A 39 7.36 20.34 -28.90
CA THR A 39 7.54 20.78 -27.52
C THR A 39 6.27 21.31 -26.88
N LYS A 40 5.17 21.38 -27.63
CA LYS A 40 3.85 21.85 -27.14
C LYS A 40 2.77 20.91 -27.61
N GLY A 41 1.97 20.42 -26.71
CA GLY A 41 0.83 19.59 -27.09
C GLY A 41 0.19 18.84 -25.94
N TRP A 42 -0.96 18.31 -26.26
CA TRP A 42 -1.67 17.34 -25.43
C TRP A 42 -1.52 15.96 -26.07
N PHE A 43 -1.28 14.96 -25.23
CA PHE A 43 -1.35 13.58 -25.65
C PHE A 43 -1.87 12.73 -24.50
N GLY A 44 -2.53 11.66 -24.83
CA GLY A 44 -3.11 10.80 -23.82
C GLY A 44 -3.73 9.56 -24.43
N ASN A 45 -4.16 8.70 -23.54
CA ASN A 45 -4.94 7.52 -23.86
C ASN A 45 -6.03 7.34 -22.83
N ALA A 46 -7.13 6.72 -23.24
CA ALA A 46 -8.20 6.28 -22.37
C ALA A 46 -8.67 4.90 -22.83
N ASP A 47 -8.80 4.01 -21.88
CA ASP A 47 -9.28 2.65 -22.09
C ASP A 47 -10.47 2.42 -21.18
N VAL A 48 -11.55 1.86 -21.71
CA VAL A 48 -12.73 1.48 -20.93
C VAL A 48 -13.16 0.10 -21.35
N ALA A 49 -13.41 -0.76 -20.40
CA ALA A 49 -13.94 -2.10 -20.62
C ALA A 49 -15.03 -2.41 -19.61
N TYR A 50 -16.07 -3.10 -20.06
CA TYR A 50 -17.13 -3.64 -19.22
C TYR A 50 -17.35 -5.11 -19.58
N GLY A 51 -17.49 -5.93 -18.56
CA GLY A 51 -17.64 -7.39 -18.70
C GLY A 51 -18.89 -7.91 -17.99
N THR A 52 -19.06 -9.21 -18.01
CA THR A 52 -20.09 -9.91 -17.25
C THR A 52 -19.86 -9.77 -15.75
N GLU A 53 -20.90 -10.00 -14.91
CA GLU A 53 -20.83 -9.94 -13.45
C GLU A 53 -20.34 -8.58 -12.90
N ASP A 54 -20.79 -7.49 -13.52
CA ASP A 54 -20.45 -6.12 -13.14
C ASP A 54 -18.93 -5.83 -13.13
N ARG A 55 -18.15 -6.54 -13.96
CA ARG A 55 -16.72 -6.28 -14.11
C ARG A 55 -16.51 -5.05 -14.96
N TYR A 56 -15.66 -4.17 -14.46
CA TYR A 56 -15.30 -2.95 -15.17
C TYR A 56 -13.82 -2.61 -15.05
N MET A 57 -13.32 -1.92 -16.05
CA MET A 57 -12.01 -1.29 -16.06
C MET A 57 -12.10 0.02 -16.82
N ALA A 58 -11.59 1.08 -16.21
CA ALA A 58 -11.42 2.37 -16.86
C ALA A 58 -10.03 2.90 -16.51
N ARG A 59 -9.31 3.38 -17.52
CA ARG A 59 -8.02 4.04 -17.36
C ARG A 59 -7.98 5.27 -18.24
N MET A 60 -7.33 6.31 -17.74
CA MET A 60 -7.02 7.49 -18.53
C MET A 60 -5.66 8.04 -18.13
N MET A 61 -4.94 8.52 -19.09
CA MET A 61 -3.73 9.30 -18.92
C MET A 61 -3.76 10.47 -19.89
N VAL A 62 -3.60 11.68 -19.36
CA VAL A 62 -3.52 12.90 -20.15
C VAL A 62 -2.25 13.63 -19.77
N ASN A 63 -1.47 13.99 -20.76
CA ASN A 63 -0.24 14.74 -20.59
C ASN A 63 -0.31 16.02 -21.39
N TYR A 64 0.16 17.08 -20.79
CA TYR A 64 0.32 18.38 -21.41
C TYR A 64 1.78 18.81 -21.29
N ILE A 65 2.40 19.13 -22.40
CA ILE A 65 3.77 19.60 -22.46
C ILE A 65 3.80 20.96 -23.12
N VAL A 66 4.47 21.92 -22.52
CA VAL A 66 4.80 23.23 -23.08
C VAL A 66 6.22 23.58 -22.70
N ASP A 67 7.10 23.57 -23.69
CA ASP A 67 8.55 23.82 -23.52
C ASP A 67 9.14 22.95 -22.40
N LYS A 68 9.51 23.53 -21.27
CA LYS A 68 10.05 22.85 -20.08
C LYS A 68 9.00 22.60 -18.99
N THR A 69 7.73 22.81 -19.28
CA THR A 69 6.64 22.56 -18.35
C THR A 69 5.87 21.33 -18.78
N GLN A 70 5.65 20.42 -17.85
CA GLN A 70 4.88 19.20 -18.04
C GLN A 70 3.81 19.10 -16.97
N PHE A 71 2.63 18.67 -17.38
CA PHE A 71 1.55 18.31 -16.49
C PHE A 71 0.98 16.98 -16.95
N SER A 72 0.79 16.06 -16.01
CA SER A 72 0.20 14.74 -16.28
C SER A 72 -0.94 14.47 -15.32
N LEU A 73 -2.06 14.02 -15.83
CA LEU A 73 -3.18 13.52 -15.06
C LEU A 73 -3.38 12.05 -15.38
N ILE A 74 -3.47 11.24 -14.35
CA ILE A 74 -3.73 9.79 -14.45
C ILE A 74 -4.97 9.45 -13.64
N GLY A 75 -5.79 8.59 -14.18
CA GLY A 75 -6.95 8.05 -13.49
C GLY A 75 -7.17 6.59 -13.84
N SER A 76 -7.48 5.75 -12.86
CA SER A 76 -7.90 4.38 -13.10
C SER A 76 -8.94 3.95 -12.07
N ALA A 77 -9.87 3.11 -12.52
CA ALA A 77 -10.82 2.43 -11.66
C ALA A 77 -11.14 1.05 -12.23
N ASN A 78 -11.03 0.02 -11.43
CA ASN A 78 -11.36 -1.33 -11.87
C ASN A 78 -11.72 -2.26 -10.69
N ASN A 79 -12.38 -3.38 -11.02
CA ASN A 79 -12.65 -4.49 -10.10
C ASN A 79 -12.24 -5.84 -10.71
N VAL A 80 -11.27 -5.84 -11.61
CA VAL A 80 -10.74 -7.03 -12.32
C VAL A 80 -9.33 -7.39 -11.86
N ASN A 81 -8.96 -7.02 -10.65
CA ASN A 81 -7.63 -7.26 -10.06
C ASN A 81 -6.46 -6.62 -10.85
N ASP A 82 -6.75 -5.60 -11.66
CA ASP A 82 -5.72 -4.83 -12.34
C ASP A 82 -5.15 -3.76 -11.39
N GLN A 83 -3.83 -3.61 -11.39
CA GLN A 83 -3.15 -2.66 -10.51
C GLN A 83 -3.14 -1.22 -11.04
N GLY A 84 -3.75 -0.98 -12.21
CA GLY A 84 -3.80 0.36 -12.82
C GLY A 84 -2.40 0.93 -13.10
N PHE A 85 -2.24 2.22 -12.85
CA PHE A 85 -0.96 2.92 -12.98
C PHE A 85 -0.11 2.79 -11.70
N SER A 86 0.16 1.58 -11.21
CA SER A 86 1.09 1.42 -10.09
C SER A 86 2.50 1.83 -10.49
N GLY A 87 2.99 2.87 -9.83
CA GLY A 87 4.19 3.60 -10.17
C GLY A 87 5.44 2.77 -10.45
N GLY A 88 6.19 3.21 -11.44
CA GLY A 88 7.53 2.74 -11.76
C GLY A 88 7.58 1.59 -12.75
N GLY A 89 7.51 1.90 -14.03
CA GLY A 89 8.05 1.07 -15.11
C GLY A 89 7.23 -0.12 -15.56
N GLY A 90 6.48 0.09 -16.63
CA GLY A 90 6.28 -0.90 -17.67
C GLY A 90 5.37 -2.07 -17.41
N GLY A 91 4.17 -2.00 -17.96
CA GLY A 91 3.32 -3.14 -18.27
C GLY A 91 2.36 -3.60 -17.16
N PRO A 92 1.27 -4.25 -17.54
CA PRO A 92 0.32 -4.81 -16.58
C PRO A 92 1.01 -5.91 -15.76
N ARG A 93 1.25 -5.65 -14.49
CA ARG A 93 1.73 -6.67 -13.54
C ARG A 93 0.52 -7.38 -12.95
N TRP A 94 0.20 -8.52 -13.51
CA TRP A 94 -0.74 -9.46 -12.93
C TRP A 94 -0.14 -10.03 -11.64
N ARG A 95 -0.40 -9.41 -10.49
CA ARG A 95 -0.18 -10.08 -9.20
C ARG A 95 -1.38 -11.00 -8.97
N ARG A 96 -1.12 -12.23 -8.58
CA ARG A 96 -2.14 -13.08 -7.99
C ARG A 96 -2.62 -12.40 -6.70
N ASN A 97 -3.76 -11.74 -6.78
CA ASN A 97 -4.48 -11.32 -5.58
C ASN A 97 -5.42 -12.46 -5.20
N ASN A 98 -5.40 -12.85 -3.96
CA ASN A 98 -6.43 -13.75 -3.44
C ASN A 98 -7.71 -12.93 -3.27
N GLY A 99 -8.80 -13.37 -3.90
CA GLY A 99 -10.10 -12.71 -3.83
C GLY A 99 -10.31 -11.58 -4.84
N LEU A 100 -11.43 -10.88 -4.67
CA LEU A 100 -11.86 -9.77 -5.53
C LEU A 100 -11.27 -8.47 -5.00
N VAL A 101 -10.56 -7.75 -5.87
CA VAL A 101 -9.95 -6.47 -5.52
C VAL A 101 -10.44 -5.39 -6.47
N ALA A 102 -11.06 -4.36 -5.89
CA ALA A 102 -11.39 -3.12 -6.58
C ALA A 102 -10.31 -2.07 -6.26
N THR A 103 -9.81 -1.41 -7.30
CA THR A 103 -8.83 -0.33 -7.17
C THR A 103 -9.32 0.93 -7.85
N LYS A 104 -9.01 2.08 -7.26
CA LYS A 104 -9.21 3.39 -7.86
C LYS A 104 -7.95 4.22 -7.62
N THR A 105 -7.44 4.85 -8.64
CA THR A 105 -6.28 5.75 -8.55
C THR A 105 -6.61 7.05 -9.27
N LEU A 106 -6.24 8.16 -8.63
CA LEU A 106 -6.23 9.48 -9.25
C LEU A 106 -4.88 10.13 -8.92
N GLY A 107 -4.17 10.58 -9.93
CA GLY A 107 -2.85 11.18 -9.73
C GLY A 107 -2.62 12.35 -10.67
N ALA A 108 -1.88 13.33 -10.19
CA ALA A 108 -1.40 14.46 -10.97
C ALA A 108 0.09 14.63 -10.73
N ASN A 109 0.85 14.81 -11.81
CA ASN A 109 2.26 15.13 -11.78
C ASN A 109 2.46 16.48 -12.49
N PHE A 110 3.38 17.25 -11.95
CA PHE A 110 3.76 18.55 -12.49
C PHE A 110 5.27 18.69 -12.46
N ALA A 111 5.84 19.25 -13.51
CA ALA A 111 7.24 19.62 -13.55
C ALA A 111 7.43 20.88 -14.40
N THR A 112 8.23 21.81 -13.92
CA THR A 112 8.62 23.01 -14.70
C THR A 112 10.04 23.40 -14.37
N GLU A 113 10.76 23.87 -15.37
CA GLU A 113 12.13 24.36 -15.25
C GLU A 113 12.27 25.72 -15.93
N THR A 114 12.84 26.66 -15.19
CA THR A 114 13.29 27.96 -15.68
C THR A 114 14.78 28.13 -15.40
N SER A 115 15.37 29.23 -15.83
CA SER A 115 16.80 29.50 -15.54
C SER A 115 17.15 29.60 -14.04
N LYS A 116 16.16 29.90 -13.19
CA LYS A 116 16.33 30.11 -11.74
C LYS A 116 15.53 29.21 -10.86
N LEU A 117 14.53 28.55 -11.41
CA LEU A 117 13.56 27.76 -10.64
C LEU A 117 13.33 26.43 -11.34
N GLU A 118 13.46 25.34 -10.61
CA GLU A 118 13.02 24.00 -10.97
C GLU A 118 12.00 23.56 -9.93
N LEU A 119 10.81 23.22 -10.35
CA LEU A 119 9.74 22.78 -9.48
C LEU A 119 9.11 21.52 -10.09
N ASP A 120 9.08 20.47 -9.32
CA ASP A 120 8.39 19.24 -9.68
C ASP A 120 7.63 18.67 -8.49
N GLY A 121 6.63 17.86 -8.77
CA GLY A 121 5.86 17.23 -7.74
C GLY A 121 4.76 16.34 -8.25
N SER A 122 4.23 15.54 -7.34
CA SER A 122 3.09 14.68 -7.60
C SER A 122 2.16 14.63 -6.40
N VAL A 123 0.87 14.47 -6.71
CA VAL A 123 -0.17 14.12 -5.74
C VAL A 123 -0.90 12.90 -6.27
N ARG A 124 -1.12 11.93 -5.42
CA ARG A 124 -1.80 10.68 -5.78
C ARG A 124 -2.74 10.24 -4.67
N TYR A 125 -3.94 9.86 -5.07
CA TYR A 125 -4.91 9.16 -4.25
C TYR A 125 -5.07 7.73 -4.76
N ASP A 126 -4.98 6.77 -3.86
CA ASP A 126 -5.23 5.36 -4.13
C ASP A 126 -6.32 4.83 -3.20
N TYR A 127 -7.27 4.12 -3.76
CA TYR A 127 -8.25 3.31 -3.04
C TYR A 127 -8.08 1.85 -3.42
N LYS A 128 -8.10 0.98 -2.42
CA LYS A 128 -8.11 -0.48 -2.60
C LYS A 128 -9.16 -1.10 -1.69
N GLY A 129 -10.17 -1.73 -2.28
CA GLY A 129 -11.13 -2.59 -1.60
C GLY A 129 -10.84 -4.05 -1.95
N ALA A 130 -10.73 -4.91 -0.95
CA ALA A 130 -10.48 -6.33 -1.15
C ALA A 130 -11.50 -7.14 -0.34
N ASP A 131 -12.21 -8.05 -1.02
CA ASP A 131 -13.06 -9.06 -0.42
C ASP A 131 -12.41 -10.42 -0.68
N ILE A 132 -11.96 -11.07 0.40
CA ILE A 132 -11.21 -12.30 0.35
C ILE A 132 -11.98 -13.35 1.15
N ILE A 133 -12.37 -14.42 0.48
CA ILE A 133 -12.92 -15.61 1.10
C ILE A 133 -11.85 -16.70 1.00
N SER A 134 -11.55 -17.34 2.11
CA SER A 134 -10.58 -18.43 2.16
C SER A 134 -11.12 -19.59 2.94
N THR A 135 -10.90 -20.79 2.42
CA THR A 135 -11.18 -22.04 3.06
C THR A 135 -9.87 -22.81 3.18
N ASN A 136 -9.58 -23.32 4.35
CA ASN A 136 -8.36 -24.07 4.60
C ASN A 136 -8.69 -25.37 5.33
N SER A 137 -7.98 -26.43 4.95
CA SER A 137 -8.00 -27.74 5.62
C SER A 137 -6.58 -28.22 5.77
N SER A 138 -6.22 -28.68 6.95
CA SER A 138 -4.86 -29.15 7.26
C SER A 138 -4.87 -30.36 8.18
N GLU A 139 -3.92 -31.24 7.97
CA GLU A 139 -3.58 -32.34 8.86
C GLU A 139 -2.20 -32.11 9.46
N ARG A 140 -2.10 -32.27 10.77
CA ARG A 140 -0.83 -32.25 11.50
C ARG A 140 -0.55 -33.65 12.04
N PHE A 141 0.54 -34.23 11.60
CA PHE A 141 1.03 -35.52 12.10
C PHE A 141 1.70 -35.32 13.45
N LEU A 142 1.23 -36.02 14.48
CA LEU A 142 1.75 -36.03 15.83
C LEU A 142 2.25 -37.42 16.17
N GLN A 143 3.05 -37.57 17.24
CA GLN A 143 3.59 -38.89 17.66
C GLN A 143 2.49 -39.90 18.00
N ASN A 144 1.34 -39.44 18.48
CA ASN A 144 0.24 -40.29 18.98
C ASN A 144 -1.02 -40.15 18.09
N GLY A 145 -0.89 -39.81 16.80
CA GLY A 145 -1.99 -39.68 15.88
C GLY A 145 -1.91 -38.41 15.06
N SER A 146 -3.01 -38.08 14.38
CA SER A 146 -3.12 -36.84 13.60
C SER A 146 -4.13 -35.88 14.25
N SER A 147 -3.92 -34.60 14.05
CA SER A 147 -4.88 -33.54 14.37
C SER A 147 -5.30 -32.86 13.08
N TYR A 148 -6.59 -32.72 12.85
CA TYR A 148 -7.17 -32.11 11.66
C TYR A 148 -7.72 -30.73 12.02
N SER A 149 -7.52 -29.76 11.15
CA SER A 149 -8.04 -28.40 11.34
C SER A 149 -8.64 -27.87 10.05
N ASN A 150 -9.87 -27.41 10.13
CA ASN A 150 -10.60 -26.79 9.04
C ASN A 150 -10.98 -25.37 9.42
N SER A 151 -10.97 -24.45 8.46
CA SER A 151 -11.40 -23.07 8.69
C SER A 151 -11.97 -22.43 7.45
N ASN A 152 -12.96 -21.57 7.67
CA ASN A 152 -13.47 -20.60 6.73
C ASN A 152 -13.16 -19.20 7.24
N ALA A 153 -12.73 -18.30 6.37
CA ALA A 153 -12.53 -16.91 6.75
C ALA A 153 -12.99 -15.96 5.63
N VAL A 154 -13.60 -14.86 6.06
CA VAL A 154 -14.03 -13.76 5.20
C VAL A 154 -13.33 -12.50 5.68
N ASN A 155 -12.52 -11.91 4.82
CA ASN A 155 -11.77 -10.69 5.11
C ASN A 155 -12.18 -9.60 4.12
N LYS A 156 -12.61 -8.45 4.64
CA LYS A 156 -12.94 -7.26 3.85
C LYS A 156 -12.07 -6.11 4.29
N ASN A 157 -11.23 -5.63 3.40
CA ASN A 157 -10.32 -4.52 3.68
C ASN A 157 -10.56 -3.37 2.71
N LYS A 158 -10.62 -2.15 3.25
CA LYS A 158 -10.73 -0.91 2.47
C LYS A 158 -9.61 0.01 2.90
N ASN A 159 -8.69 0.29 1.97
CA ASN A 159 -7.58 1.20 2.16
C ASN A 159 -7.80 2.45 1.30
N SER A 160 -7.50 3.61 1.84
CA SER A 160 -7.51 4.89 1.14
C SER A 160 -6.25 5.63 1.50
N ASP A 161 -5.42 5.93 0.52
CA ASP A 161 -4.11 6.51 0.70
C ASP A 161 -3.96 7.77 -0.15
N VAL A 162 -3.37 8.80 0.42
CA VAL A 162 -2.97 10.03 -0.29
C VAL A 162 -1.47 10.20 -0.14
N PHE A 163 -0.79 10.43 -1.24
CA PHE A 163 0.64 10.73 -1.27
C PHE A 163 0.85 12.05 -1.99
N ALA A 164 1.71 12.89 -1.45
CA ALA A 164 2.15 14.11 -2.11
C ALA A 164 3.66 14.27 -1.88
N ASN A 165 4.37 14.54 -2.95
CA ASN A 165 5.79 14.86 -2.92
C ASN A 165 6.06 16.06 -3.84
N PHE A 166 6.95 16.93 -3.40
CA PHE A 166 7.36 18.09 -4.18
C PHE A 166 8.86 18.27 -4.05
N ARG A 167 9.47 18.86 -5.07
CA ARG A 167 10.84 19.30 -5.07
C ARG A 167 10.89 20.71 -5.67
N LEU A 168 11.46 21.61 -4.93
CA LEU A 168 11.76 22.97 -5.34
C LEU A 168 13.28 23.15 -5.32
N GLU A 169 13.85 23.49 -6.45
CA GLU A 169 15.24 23.99 -6.53
C GLU A 169 15.22 25.43 -7.01
N TRP A 170 15.71 26.34 -6.18
CA TRP A 170 15.74 27.75 -6.46
C TRP A 170 17.17 28.29 -6.45
N LYS A 171 17.54 28.94 -7.55
CA LYS A 171 18.85 29.57 -7.80
C LYS A 171 18.67 31.06 -7.95
N PRO A 172 18.50 31.82 -6.84
CA PRO A 172 18.27 33.27 -6.90
C PRO A 172 19.42 34.01 -7.62
N ASP A 173 20.63 33.54 -7.41
CA ASP A 173 21.85 34.02 -8.05
C ASP A 173 22.80 32.83 -8.41
N SER A 174 23.94 33.12 -9.06
CA SER A 174 24.91 32.11 -9.47
C SER A 174 25.70 31.46 -8.31
N MET A 175 25.56 32.00 -7.10
CA MET A 175 26.28 31.56 -5.90
C MET A 175 25.42 30.82 -4.91
N THR A 176 24.08 30.92 -5.03
CA THR A 176 23.12 30.36 -4.06
C THR A 176 22.24 29.30 -4.73
N ASN A 177 22.11 28.16 -4.05
CA ASN A 177 21.17 27.11 -4.42
C ASN A 177 20.39 26.68 -3.18
N ILE A 178 19.07 26.66 -3.29
CA ILE A 178 18.15 26.26 -2.25
C ILE A 178 17.31 25.11 -2.79
N ILE A 179 17.35 23.97 -2.10
CA ILE A 179 16.54 22.80 -2.45
C ILE A 179 15.61 22.49 -1.28
N PHE A 180 14.32 22.41 -1.54
CA PHE A 180 13.31 22.04 -0.56
C PHE A 180 12.48 20.86 -1.08
N ARG A 181 12.40 19.79 -0.29
CA ARG A 181 11.68 18.56 -0.63
C ARG A 181 10.72 18.18 0.49
N PRO A 182 9.48 18.64 0.45
CA PRO A 182 8.43 18.16 1.32
C PRO A 182 7.80 16.87 0.78
N ASN A 183 7.45 15.96 1.69
CA ASN A 183 6.67 14.75 1.42
C ASN A 183 5.54 14.67 2.43
N PHE A 184 4.39 14.21 1.98
CA PHE A 184 3.22 13.99 2.82
C PHE A 184 2.57 12.66 2.43
N SER A 185 2.15 11.89 3.42
CA SER A 185 1.30 10.73 3.22
C SER A 185 0.20 10.68 4.28
N TYR A 186 -0.97 10.27 3.84
CA TYR A 186 -2.13 9.99 4.68
C TYR A 186 -2.68 8.63 4.28
N GLY A 187 -2.88 7.74 5.24
CA GLY A 187 -3.48 6.43 5.04
C GLY A 187 -4.65 6.20 5.99
N LYS A 188 -5.69 5.55 5.47
CA LYS A 188 -6.82 5.08 6.27
C LYS A 188 -7.17 3.66 5.85
N THR A 189 -7.20 2.76 6.84
CA THR A 189 -7.60 1.36 6.66
C THR A 189 -8.82 1.06 7.51
N ASN A 190 -9.83 0.43 6.90
CA ASN A 190 -10.94 -0.18 7.60
C ASN A 190 -11.00 -1.66 7.19
N GLY A 191 -10.86 -2.55 8.16
CA GLY A 191 -10.89 -3.98 7.96
C GLY A 191 -11.96 -4.64 8.80
N THR A 192 -12.65 -5.62 8.23
CA THR A 192 -13.49 -6.56 8.97
C THR A 192 -13.03 -7.96 8.64
N SER A 193 -12.92 -8.81 9.64
CA SER A 193 -12.58 -10.22 9.49
C SER A 193 -13.54 -11.05 10.29
N GLY A 194 -14.06 -12.11 9.70
CA GLY A 194 -14.79 -13.17 10.37
C GLY A 194 -14.16 -14.51 10.03
N SER A 195 -14.00 -15.39 11.01
CA SER A 195 -13.52 -16.74 10.75
C SER A 195 -14.19 -17.75 11.68
N GLU A 196 -14.46 -18.89 11.11
CA GLU A 196 -14.99 -20.07 11.77
C GLU A 196 -13.96 -21.19 11.61
N SER A 197 -13.63 -21.88 12.68
CA SER A 197 -12.64 -22.95 12.62
C SER A 197 -13.00 -24.09 13.56
N GLY A 198 -12.61 -25.31 13.19
CA GLY A 198 -12.74 -26.51 13.99
C GLY A 198 -11.47 -27.34 13.98
N THR A 199 -11.13 -27.89 15.14
CA THR A 199 -10.07 -28.89 15.29
C THR A 199 -10.70 -30.24 15.63
N PHE A 200 -10.22 -31.29 14.96
CA PHE A 200 -10.77 -32.63 15.05
C PHE A 200 -9.67 -33.64 15.42
N ASN A 201 -10.02 -34.67 16.15
CA ASN A 201 -9.11 -35.78 16.52
C ASN A 201 -9.12 -36.94 15.51
N SER A 202 -10.02 -36.89 14.53
CA SER A 202 -10.12 -37.85 13.42
C SER A 202 -10.41 -37.08 12.12
N ASP A 203 -10.15 -37.70 10.98
CA ASP A 203 -10.38 -37.08 9.69
C ASP A 203 -11.87 -36.76 9.47
N PRO A 204 -12.26 -35.48 9.42
CA PRO A 204 -13.66 -35.09 9.26
C PRO A 204 -14.20 -35.45 7.88
N TYR A 205 -13.34 -35.59 6.86
CA TYR A 205 -13.74 -35.99 5.51
C TYR A 205 -14.12 -37.47 5.42
N SER A 206 -13.78 -38.28 6.42
CA SER A 206 -14.24 -39.66 6.52
C SER A 206 -15.72 -39.78 6.90
N LEU A 207 -16.30 -38.72 7.51
CA LEU A 207 -17.70 -38.69 7.94
C LEU A 207 -18.59 -37.91 6.97
N ILE A 208 -18.12 -36.80 6.46
CA ILE A 208 -18.89 -35.90 5.57
C ILE A 208 -18.02 -35.33 4.44
N ALA A 209 -18.65 -35.08 3.31
CA ALA A 209 -17.93 -34.60 2.13
C ALA A 209 -17.39 -33.15 2.29
N ASN A 210 -18.13 -32.31 2.98
CA ASN A 210 -17.80 -30.88 3.18
C ASN A 210 -17.79 -30.48 4.66
N PRO A 211 -16.74 -30.83 5.43
CA PRO A 211 -16.67 -30.49 6.86
C PRO A 211 -16.73 -28.99 7.16
N ASN A 212 -16.30 -28.15 6.18
CA ASN A 212 -16.28 -26.72 6.33
C ASN A 212 -17.66 -26.06 6.38
N ASP A 213 -18.71 -26.76 5.93
CA ASP A 213 -20.10 -26.28 6.03
C ASP A 213 -20.65 -26.38 7.47
N PHE A 214 -19.95 -27.11 8.34
CA PHE A 214 -20.32 -27.37 9.72
C PHE A 214 -19.38 -26.71 10.75
N LEU A 215 -18.71 -25.62 10.39
CA LEU A 215 -17.79 -24.92 11.29
C LEU A 215 -18.50 -23.90 12.19
N ASP A 216 -19.59 -23.29 11.72
CA ASP A 216 -20.40 -22.35 12.50
C ASP A 216 -21.30 -23.10 13.49
N PHE A 217 -20.77 -23.33 14.68
CA PHE A 217 -21.46 -24.10 15.73
C PHE A 217 -22.71 -23.41 16.31
N ASP A 218 -22.91 -22.12 16.05
CA ASP A 218 -24.09 -21.39 16.50
C ASP A 218 -25.30 -21.63 15.60
N LYS A 219 -25.10 -22.16 14.40
CA LYS A 219 -26.14 -22.44 13.40
C LYS A 219 -26.49 -23.92 13.28
N LEU A 220 -25.81 -24.78 14.02
CA LEU A 220 -26.04 -26.23 13.93
C LEU A 220 -27.10 -26.69 14.94
N GLU A 221 -28.21 -27.27 14.46
CA GLU A 221 -29.13 -28.03 15.28
C GLU A 221 -28.63 -29.45 15.53
N ASP A 222 -27.97 -30.07 14.51
CA ASP A 222 -27.34 -31.38 14.58
C ASP A 222 -25.92 -31.26 13.99
N ASP A 223 -24.87 -31.51 14.79
CA ASP A 223 -23.48 -31.50 14.35
C ASP A 223 -22.98 -32.92 14.06
N PRO A 224 -22.82 -33.34 12.79
CA PRO A 224 -22.33 -34.68 12.46
C PRO A 224 -20.86 -34.90 12.86
N LEU A 225 -20.15 -33.84 13.22
CA LEU A 225 -18.74 -33.87 13.63
C LEU A 225 -18.54 -33.75 15.15
N GLU A 226 -19.59 -33.63 15.94
CA GLU A 226 -19.53 -33.40 17.39
C GLU A 226 -18.62 -34.40 18.10
N ASN A 227 -18.75 -35.69 17.78
CA ASN A 227 -17.98 -36.76 18.42
C ASN A 227 -16.47 -36.73 18.16
N ILE A 228 -16.03 -36.12 17.07
CA ILE A 228 -14.62 -35.98 16.70
C ILE A 228 -14.07 -34.57 16.93
N ARG A 229 -14.93 -33.61 17.26
CA ARG A 229 -14.58 -32.22 17.48
C ARG A 229 -13.84 -32.06 18.80
N VAL A 230 -12.64 -31.47 18.74
CA VAL A 230 -11.85 -31.11 19.92
C VAL A 230 -12.21 -29.71 20.39
N ASN A 231 -12.21 -28.77 19.47
CA ASN A 231 -12.66 -27.40 19.70
C ASN A 231 -13.22 -26.79 18.43
N ALA A 232 -14.00 -25.75 18.61
CA ALA A 232 -14.45 -24.86 17.53
C ALA A 232 -14.31 -23.41 17.99
N THR A 233 -13.99 -22.52 17.05
CA THR A 233 -13.80 -21.11 17.34
C THR A 233 -14.48 -20.25 16.29
N ASN A 234 -15.29 -19.29 16.75
CA ASN A 234 -15.82 -18.18 15.95
C ASN A 234 -15.08 -16.90 16.34
N ASP A 235 -14.40 -16.31 15.39
CA ASP A 235 -13.69 -15.05 15.56
C ASP A 235 -14.31 -13.95 14.67
N ALA A 236 -14.50 -12.76 15.25
CA ALA A 236 -14.88 -11.56 14.50
C ALA A 236 -13.96 -10.42 14.92
N SER A 237 -13.47 -9.63 13.95
CA SER A 237 -12.69 -8.46 14.25
C SER A 237 -13.03 -7.27 13.35
N LEU A 238 -12.89 -6.08 13.92
CA LEU A 238 -12.99 -4.79 13.23
C LEU A 238 -11.70 -4.03 13.50
N THR A 239 -11.00 -3.67 12.44
CA THR A 239 -9.76 -2.88 12.51
C THR A 239 -9.99 -1.52 11.86
N LYS A 240 -9.59 -0.46 12.55
CA LYS A 240 -9.56 0.90 12.01
C LYS A 240 -8.16 1.45 12.24
N SER A 241 -7.49 1.83 11.15
CA SER A 241 -6.18 2.45 11.24
C SER A 241 -6.17 3.76 10.46
N LYS A 242 -5.46 4.74 11.02
CA LYS A 242 -5.22 6.04 10.41
C LYS A 242 -3.74 6.36 10.59
N SER A 243 -3.08 6.73 9.51
CA SER A 243 -1.68 7.13 9.54
C SER A 243 -1.48 8.47 8.84
N ILE A 244 -0.67 9.32 9.42
CA ILE A 244 -0.19 10.57 8.83
C ILE A 244 1.33 10.53 8.90
N SER A 245 2.00 10.82 7.79
CA SER A 245 3.44 11.02 7.79
C SER A 245 3.77 12.23 6.94
N THR A 246 4.62 13.09 7.49
CA THR A 246 5.14 14.23 6.75
C THR A 246 6.64 14.33 7.00
N SER A 247 7.39 14.69 5.97
CA SER A 247 8.80 14.95 6.07
C SER A 247 9.21 16.10 5.15
N ALA A 248 10.23 16.81 5.51
CA ALA A 248 10.80 17.86 4.68
C ALA A 248 12.33 17.86 4.80
N THR A 249 13.00 18.04 3.68
CA THR A 249 14.43 18.30 3.64
C THR A 249 14.67 19.67 3.03
N LEU A 250 15.43 20.50 3.73
CA LEU A 250 15.90 21.80 3.24
C LEU A 250 17.41 21.71 3.09
N GLN A 251 17.90 22.02 1.91
CA GLN A 251 19.32 22.15 1.65
C GLN A 251 19.61 23.53 1.10
N LEU A 252 20.54 24.24 1.72
CA LEU A 252 20.96 25.56 1.32
C LEU A 252 22.46 25.50 1.07
N ASN A 253 22.88 25.91 -0.13
CA ASN A 253 24.27 26.00 -0.53
C ASN A 253 24.62 27.43 -0.91
N ARG A 254 25.69 27.95 -0.38
CA ARG A 254 26.22 29.25 -0.71
C ARG A 254 27.70 29.15 -1.07
N LYS A 255 28.04 29.46 -2.32
CA LYS A 255 29.41 29.64 -2.74
C LYS A 255 29.95 30.96 -2.15
N LEU A 256 31.08 30.92 -1.48
CA LEU A 256 31.67 32.10 -0.86
C LEU A 256 32.64 32.81 -1.83
N ASN A 257 33.19 32.03 -2.76
CA ASN A 257 34.08 32.58 -3.79
C ASN A 257 34.17 31.63 -5.00
N ASN A 258 34.81 32.09 -6.06
CA ASN A 258 35.00 31.29 -7.29
C ASN A 258 36.13 30.24 -7.18
N ARG A 259 36.80 30.13 -6.01
CA ARG A 259 37.91 29.19 -5.76
C ARG A 259 37.45 27.91 -5.05
N GLY A 260 36.14 27.61 -5.04
CA GLY A 260 35.57 26.36 -4.51
C GLY A 260 35.14 26.39 -3.03
N ARG A 261 35.30 27.54 -2.32
CA ARG A 261 34.77 27.61 -0.94
C ARG A 261 33.27 27.76 -0.96
N ASN A 262 32.58 26.88 -0.21
CA ASN A 262 31.15 26.91 -0.07
C ASN A 262 30.73 26.62 1.39
N ILE A 263 29.53 27.01 1.73
CA ILE A 263 28.83 26.62 2.97
C ILE A 263 27.55 25.87 2.55
N THR A 264 27.36 24.72 3.14
CA THR A 264 26.15 23.91 2.95
C THR A 264 25.46 23.75 4.29
N PHE A 265 24.19 24.03 4.32
CA PHE A 265 23.31 23.69 5.42
C PHE A 265 22.28 22.67 4.93
N ARG A 266 22.08 21.61 5.69
CA ARG A 266 21.06 20.60 5.42
C ARG A 266 20.23 20.36 6.70
N GLY A 267 18.95 20.69 6.61
CA GLY A 267 17.96 20.40 7.66
C GLY A 267 17.00 19.31 7.19
N ARG A 268 16.66 18.40 8.07
CA ARG A 268 15.64 17.38 7.84
C ARG A 268 14.68 17.36 9.02
N PHE A 269 13.40 17.27 8.70
CA PHE A 269 12.32 17.10 9.66
C PHE A 269 11.45 15.93 9.20
N SER A 270 10.96 15.12 10.14
CA SER A 270 9.89 14.14 9.89
C SER A 270 8.98 14.04 11.10
N TYR A 271 7.71 13.85 10.81
CA TYR A 271 6.65 13.61 11.75
C TYR A 271 5.82 12.44 11.27
N GLY A 272 5.47 11.54 12.16
CA GLY A 272 4.57 10.42 11.93
C GLY A 272 3.61 10.27 13.08
N ASP A 273 2.35 10.07 12.75
CA ASP A 273 1.26 9.77 13.67
C ASP A 273 0.47 8.57 13.13
N ASN A 274 0.28 7.57 13.95
CA ASN A 274 -0.42 6.37 13.58
C ASN A 274 -1.32 5.92 14.72
N ASP A 275 -2.63 5.90 14.45
CA ASP A 275 -3.65 5.34 15.33
C ASP A 275 -4.14 4.01 14.75
N ASN A 276 -4.15 2.98 15.57
CA ASN A 276 -4.71 1.69 15.19
C ASN A 276 -5.61 1.17 16.29
N ASP A 277 -6.88 1.02 15.98
CA ASP A 277 -7.92 0.47 16.85
C ASP A 277 -8.38 -0.88 16.31
N GLN A 278 -8.38 -1.88 17.17
CA GLN A 278 -8.90 -3.20 16.85
C GLN A 278 -9.90 -3.65 17.92
N TYR A 279 -11.08 -4.00 17.47
CA TYR A 279 -12.10 -4.70 18.26
C TYR A 279 -12.11 -6.15 17.83
N ARG A 280 -11.96 -7.05 18.77
CA ARG A 280 -11.95 -8.49 18.51
C ARG A 280 -12.90 -9.17 19.48
N GLN A 281 -13.75 -10.04 18.92
CA GLN A 281 -14.61 -10.96 19.65
C GLN A 281 -14.24 -12.38 19.22
N SER A 282 -14.10 -13.27 20.20
CA SER A 282 -13.78 -14.67 19.97
C SER A 282 -14.59 -15.52 20.92
N GLU A 283 -15.24 -16.54 20.41
CA GLU A 283 -15.86 -17.60 21.16
C GLU A 283 -15.20 -18.92 20.80
N THR A 284 -14.71 -19.64 21.79
CA THR A 284 -14.13 -20.97 21.62
C THR A 284 -14.87 -21.97 22.49
N ARG A 285 -15.41 -23.02 21.88
CA ARG A 285 -16.02 -24.18 22.56
C ARG A 285 -15.04 -25.34 22.55
N TYR A 286 -14.94 -25.99 23.72
CA TYR A 286 -14.12 -27.18 23.94
C TYR A 286 -15.02 -28.36 24.22
N TYR A 287 -15.10 -29.29 23.29
CA TYR A 287 -15.98 -30.45 23.37
C TYR A 287 -15.41 -31.61 24.23
N GLN A 288 -14.09 -31.61 24.46
CA GLN A 288 -13.43 -32.63 25.26
C GLN A 288 -13.08 -32.17 26.67
N ILE A 289 -13.39 -30.91 27.01
CA ILE A 289 -13.19 -30.32 28.33
C ILE A 289 -14.56 -29.90 28.87
N LEU A 290 -15.08 -30.72 29.80
CA LEU A 290 -16.38 -30.43 30.37
C LEU A 290 -16.30 -29.35 31.45
N ASN A 291 -17.31 -28.52 31.55
CA ASN A 291 -17.50 -27.58 32.63
C ASN A 291 -17.99 -28.29 33.91
N ALA A 292 -18.12 -27.55 35.02
CA ALA A 292 -18.58 -28.08 36.30
C ALA A 292 -19.98 -28.70 36.30
N LEU A 293 -20.78 -28.43 35.27
CA LEU A 293 -22.16 -28.92 35.08
C LEU A 293 -22.23 -30.10 34.10
N GLY A 294 -21.07 -30.53 33.56
CA GLY A 294 -20.99 -31.64 32.60
C GLY A 294 -21.27 -31.26 31.14
N GLY A 295 -21.40 -29.99 30.83
CA GLY A 295 -21.50 -29.51 29.47
C GLY A 295 -20.17 -29.00 28.93
N ASP A 296 -20.12 -28.60 27.65
CA ASP A 296 -18.91 -28.06 27.01
C ASP A 296 -18.38 -26.82 27.73
N SER A 297 -17.05 -26.70 27.77
CA SER A 297 -16.40 -25.48 28.25
C SER A 297 -16.37 -24.43 27.15
N VAL A 298 -16.85 -23.23 27.46
CA VAL A 298 -16.89 -22.10 26.52
C VAL A 298 -16.04 -20.96 27.02
N LEU A 299 -15.18 -20.44 26.16
CA LEU A 299 -14.33 -19.27 26.43
C LEU A 299 -14.78 -18.11 25.52
N TYR A 300 -15.31 -17.07 26.14
CA TYR A 300 -15.59 -15.80 25.47
C TYR A 300 -14.45 -14.81 25.70
N ARG A 301 -13.98 -14.19 24.62
CA ARG A 301 -12.98 -13.14 24.70
C ARG A 301 -13.42 -11.94 23.89
N ASN A 302 -13.57 -10.80 24.54
CA ASN A 302 -13.81 -9.51 23.92
C ASN A 302 -12.61 -8.63 24.23
N GLN A 303 -11.97 -8.09 23.18
CA GLN A 303 -10.75 -7.29 23.31
C GLN A 303 -10.91 -5.99 22.51
N TYR A 304 -10.51 -4.90 23.11
CA TYR A 304 -10.24 -3.65 22.44
C TYR A 304 -8.75 -3.34 22.58
N ILE A 305 -8.08 -3.19 21.47
CA ILE A 305 -6.66 -2.93 21.39
C ILE A 305 -6.49 -1.60 20.66
N THR A 306 -5.82 -0.64 21.30
CA THR A 306 -5.45 0.62 20.68
C THR A 306 -3.94 0.80 20.78
N THR A 307 -3.31 1.18 19.66
CA THR A 307 -1.87 1.38 19.57
C THR A 307 -1.56 2.71 18.89
N PRO A 308 -1.73 3.82 19.62
CA PRO A 308 -1.30 5.12 19.11
C PRO A 308 0.24 5.18 19.09
N THR A 309 0.80 5.69 18.00
CA THR A 309 2.23 5.90 17.86
C THR A 309 2.49 7.27 17.29
N ASN A 310 3.36 8.04 17.93
CA ASN A 310 3.74 9.36 17.49
C ASN A 310 5.27 9.49 17.47
N ASN A 311 5.83 9.88 16.33
CA ASN A 311 7.26 9.95 16.10
C ASN A 311 7.65 11.31 15.55
N TYR A 312 8.69 11.91 16.15
CA TYR A 312 9.33 13.12 15.64
C TYR A 312 10.81 12.86 15.42
N ASN A 313 11.32 13.31 14.29
CA ASN A 313 12.75 13.25 14.01
C ASN A 313 13.18 14.56 13.33
N TYR A 314 14.32 15.09 13.76
CA TYR A 314 14.92 16.26 13.14
C TYR A 314 16.44 16.14 13.18
N SER A 315 17.10 16.63 12.15
CA SER A 315 18.56 16.70 12.07
C SER A 315 19.01 17.94 11.31
N ALA A 316 20.16 18.44 11.67
CA ALA A 316 20.82 19.54 10.97
C ALA A 316 22.32 19.24 10.83
N GLN A 317 22.87 19.59 9.67
CA GLN A 317 24.28 19.43 9.33
C GLN A 317 24.81 20.71 8.69
#